data_af249a91e77192521f2b482d0b3103a3
#
_entry.id   af249a91e77192521f2b482d0b3103a3
#
_cell.length_a   1.000
_cell.length_b   1.000
_cell.length_c   1.000
_cell.angle_alpha   90.00
_cell.angle_beta   90.00
_cell.angle_gamma   90.00
#
_symmetry.space_group_name_H-M   'P 1'
#
loop_
_entity.id
_entity.type
_entity.pdbx_description
1 polymer ?
#
loop_
_entity_poly.entity_id
_entity_poly.type
_entity_poly.pdbx_seq_one_letter_code
_entity_poly.pdbx_strand_id
1 'polypeptide(L)'
;MSIKIAFIGAGSLTFTRRLMADILSVPELRNAKIAFTDINKHNLEMVTTLCQRDIDANGLKIKIQSTLNRLEAIKDAKYVINLTRIGGLEAFKLDIEIPLKYGIDQCVGDTICAGGIMYGQRGIPVILDFCNDIKKYAESDCLLMNYSNPNAMLTWAAEKYGGVKTIGLCHGVQGGHWQIAQVIELLVNRDRGIKKGDKNYIYVNQKDVHIICAGINHQTWYIRIIYDGKNWTERMLEGFELHPIFRKTEKVRIDILRRFGYYSTESNGHLSEYVAWYRKRPREIKKW
;
A
#
# COMPACT_ATOMS: atom_id res chain seq x y z
N MET A 1 5.17 -16.87 24.93
CA MET A 1 4.32 -15.67 25.22
C MET A 1 3.51 -15.35 23.97
N SER A 2 2.26 -14.90 24.10
CA SER A 2 1.48 -14.52 22.91
C SER A 2 1.94 -13.15 22.41
N ILE A 3 2.16 -13.03 21.10
CA ILE A 3 2.57 -11.77 20.43
C ILE A 3 1.46 -10.72 20.61
N LYS A 4 1.83 -9.49 20.89
CA LYS A 4 0.89 -8.35 20.88
C LYS A 4 1.10 -7.50 19.62
N ILE A 5 0.00 -7.20 18.93
CA ILE A 5 -0.05 -6.34 17.74
C ILE A 5 -0.95 -5.15 18.07
N ALA A 6 -0.39 -3.96 17.99
CA ALA A 6 -1.11 -2.71 18.23
C ALA A 6 -1.34 -1.95 16.93
N PHE A 7 -2.52 -1.36 16.75
CA PHE A 7 -2.89 -0.53 15.62
C PHE A 7 -3.11 0.91 16.08
N ILE A 8 -2.37 1.85 15.52
CA ILE A 8 -2.57 3.30 15.71
C ILE A 8 -3.30 3.84 14.48
N GLY A 9 -4.43 4.51 14.69
CA GLY A 9 -5.33 4.92 13.61
C GLY A 9 -6.29 3.81 13.19
N ALA A 10 -6.68 2.95 14.14
CA ALA A 10 -7.51 1.77 13.90
C ALA A 10 -8.96 2.10 13.46
N GLY A 11 -9.40 3.34 13.56
CA GLY A 11 -10.69 3.81 13.01
C GLY A 11 -10.78 3.76 11.48
N SER A 12 -9.71 3.36 10.79
CA SER A 12 -9.69 3.13 9.34
C SER A 12 -10.41 1.83 8.97
N LEU A 13 -11.69 1.92 8.58
CA LEU A 13 -12.54 0.75 8.30
C LEU A 13 -11.90 -0.23 7.31
N THR A 14 -11.45 0.26 6.17
CA THR A 14 -10.97 -0.60 5.09
C THR A 14 -9.63 -1.25 5.44
N PHE A 15 -8.67 -0.46 5.92
CA PHE A 15 -7.33 -0.97 6.20
C PHE A 15 -7.31 -1.87 7.43
N THR A 16 -7.88 -1.44 8.55
CA THR A 16 -7.87 -2.20 9.79
C THR A 16 -8.53 -3.57 9.61
N ARG A 17 -9.71 -3.61 8.98
CA ARG A 17 -10.44 -4.86 8.78
C ARG A 17 -9.71 -5.84 7.84
N ARG A 18 -9.10 -5.32 6.75
CA ARG A 18 -8.31 -6.14 5.82
C ARG A 18 -7.06 -6.71 6.49
N LEU A 19 -6.30 -5.87 7.17
CA LEU A 19 -5.09 -6.31 7.89
C LEU A 19 -5.44 -7.32 9.00
N MET A 20 -6.56 -7.14 9.69
CA MET A 20 -7.05 -8.14 10.63
C MET A 20 -7.36 -9.46 9.96
N ALA A 21 -8.02 -9.46 8.81
CA ALA A 21 -8.29 -10.68 8.05
C ALA A 21 -6.98 -11.39 7.63
N ASP A 22 -5.99 -10.62 7.16
CA ASP A 22 -4.67 -11.15 6.78
C ASP A 22 -3.96 -11.77 8.00
N ILE A 23 -3.92 -11.08 9.15
CA ILE A 23 -3.32 -11.58 10.40
C ILE A 23 -4.01 -12.87 10.85
N LEU A 24 -5.34 -12.90 10.86
CA LEU A 24 -6.11 -14.07 11.31
C LEU A 24 -6.04 -15.25 10.33
N SER A 25 -5.65 -15.02 9.08
CA SER A 25 -5.40 -16.09 8.10
C SER A 25 -4.14 -16.91 8.44
N VAL A 26 -3.22 -16.33 9.21
CA VAL A 26 -1.96 -16.97 9.64
C VAL A 26 -2.20 -17.74 10.93
N PRO A 27 -2.11 -19.09 10.93
CA PRO A 27 -2.45 -19.91 12.10
C PRO A 27 -1.67 -19.54 13.36
N GLU A 28 -0.39 -19.19 13.23
CA GLU A 28 0.51 -18.81 14.33
C GLU A 28 0.12 -17.51 15.02
N LEU A 29 -0.62 -16.63 14.33
CA LEU A 29 -1.07 -15.34 14.85
C LEU A 29 -2.49 -15.38 15.44
N ARG A 30 -3.18 -16.52 15.37
CA ARG A 30 -4.58 -16.69 15.88
C ARG A 30 -4.67 -16.60 17.42
N ASN A 31 -3.55 -16.58 18.12
CA ASN A 31 -3.46 -16.38 19.57
C ASN A 31 -2.85 -15.01 19.94
N ALA A 32 -2.67 -14.13 18.96
CA ALA A 32 -2.10 -12.80 19.21
C ALA A 32 -3.05 -11.94 20.06
N LYS A 33 -2.48 -11.08 20.90
CA LYS A 33 -3.21 -10.00 21.56
C LYS A 33 -3.34 -8.84 20.60
N ILE A 34 -4.54 -8.40 20.34
CA ILE A 34 -4.83 -7.30 19.40
C ILE A 34 -5.24 -6.06 20.19
N ALA A 35 -4.60 -4.93 19.94
CA ALA A 35 -4.93 -3.66 20.55
C ALA A 35 -5.19 -2.59 19.48
N PHE A 36 -6.32 -1.90 19.57
CA PHE A 36 -6.72 -0.81 18.70
C PHE A 36 -6.71 0.52 19.44
N THR A 37 -6.16 1.56 18.79
CA THR A 37 -6.31 2.94 19.26
C THR A 37 -6.59 3.89 18.11
N ASP A 38 -7.44 4.88 18.36
CA ASP A 38 -7.74 5.99 17.45
C ASP A 38 -8.13 7.22 18.27
N ILE A 39 -7.99 8.41 17.70
CA ILE A 39 -8.46 9.66 18.29
C ILE A 39 -9.98 9.83 18.15
N ASN A 40 -10.58 9.18 17.16
CA ASN A 40 -12.02 9.22 16.91
C ASN A 40 -12.70 8.03 17.57
N LYS A 41 -13.37 8.27 18.69
CA LYS A 41 -14.06 7.24 19.49
C LYS A 41 -15.11 6.48 18.65
N HIS A 42 -15.94 7.19 17.89
CA HIS A 42 -17.00 6.57 17.10
C HIS A 42 -16.45 5.60 16.04
N ASN A 43 -15.45 6.03 15.29
CA ASN A 43 -14.81 5.18 14.28
C ASN A 43 -14.12 3.98 14.91
N LEU A 44 -13.43 4.19 16.04
CA LEU A 44 -12.77 3.13 16.77
C LEU A 44 -13.76 2.06 17.24
N GLU A 45 -14.86 2.45 17.85
CA GLU A 45 -15.91 1.54 18.34
C GLU A 45 -16.56 0.76 17.18
N MET A 46 -16.87 1.44 16.07
CA MET A 46 -17.46 0.82 14.88
C MET A 46 -16.53 -0.25 14.28
N VAL A 47 -15.27 0.10 14.06
CA VAL A 47 -14.29 -0.83 13.47
C VAL A 47 -13.97 -1.99 14.41
N THR A 48 -13.85 -1.72 15.71
CA THR A 48 -13.66 -2.76 16.73
C THR A 48 -14.80 -3.77 16.71
N THR A 49 -16.04 -3.29 16.69
CA THR A 49 -17.24 -4.14 16.64
C THR A 49 -17.27 -5.00 15.39
N LEU A 50 -16.94 -4.43 14.23
CA LEU A 50 -16.89 -5.19 12.97
C LEU A 50 -15.81 -6.25 12.97
N CYS A 51 -14.60 -5.92 13.41
CA CYS A 51 -13.50 -6.89 13.50
C CYS A 51 -13.78 -7.97 14.54
N GLN A 52 -14.38 -7.64 15.69
CA GLN A 52 -14.74 -8.62 16.70
C GLN A 52 -15.81 -9.60 16.16
N ARG A 53 -16.80 -9.09 15.42
CA ARG A 53 -17.81 -9.96 14.76
C ARG A 53 -17.16 -10.91 13.75
N ASP A 54 -16.17 -10.45 12.98
CA ASP A 54 -15.47 -11.32 12.04
C ASP A 54 -14.65 -12.41 12.79
N ILE A 55 -14.03 -12.07 13.92
CA ILE A 55 -13.33 -13.01 14.80
C ILE A 55 -14.29 -14.07 15.34
N ASP A 56 -15.42 -13.64 15.91
CA ASP A 56 -16.41 -14.51 16.52
C ASP A 56 -17.06 -15.45 15.49
N ALA A 57 -17.36 -14.93 14.29
CA ALA A 57 -17.93 -15.71 13.19
C ALA A 57 -16.99 -16.82 12.68
N ASN A 58 -15.68 -16.66 12.87
CA ASN A 58 -14.67 -17.67 12.53
C ASN A 58 -14.28 -18.55 13.73
N GLY A 59 -14.98 -18.47 14.84
CA GLY A 59 -14.75 -19.30 16.03
C GLY A 59 -13.41 -19.03 16.74
N LEU A 60 -12.79 -17.86 16.50
CA LEU A 60 -11.52 -17.47 17.12
C LEU A 60 -11.75 -16.87 18.51
N LYS A 61 -10.81 -17.11 19.43
CA LYS A 61 -10.94 -16.68 20.84
C LYS A 61 -10.24 -15.35 21.16
N ILE A 62 -9.91 -14.57 20.13
CA ILE A 62 -9.25 -13.27 20.31
C ILE A 62 -10.28 -12.24 20.75
N LYS A 63 -9.92 -11.44 21.76
CA LYS A 63 -10.66 -10.22 22.11
C LYS A 63 -9.80 -9.01 21.82
N ILE A 64 -10.35 -8.04 21.10
CA ILE A 64 -9.68 -6.80 20.75
C ILE A 64 -9.73 -5.88 21.98
N GLN A 65 -8.56 -5.44 22.44
CA GLN A 65 -8.44 -4.32 23.35
C GLN A 65 -8.65 -3.02 22.57
N SER A 66 -9.63 -2.21 22.93
CA SER A 66 -9.92 -0.92 22.27
C SER A 66 -9.78 0.22 23.28
N THR A 67 -8.98 1.22 22.97
CA THR A 67 -8.70 2.35 23.87
C THR A 67 -8.37 3.62 23.10
N LEU A 68 -8.76 4.78 23.65
CA LEU A 68 -8.33 6.10 23.14
C LEU A 68 -6.92 6.47 23.59
N ASN A 69 -6.36 5.75 24.56
CA ASN A 69 -5.03 5.97 25.07
C ASN A 69 -4.00 5.13 24.29
N ARG A 70 -3.24 5.80 23.41
CA ARG A 70 -2.21 5.17 22.59
C ARG A 70 -1.19 4.40 23.43
N LEU A 71 -0.81 4.90 24.60
CA LEU A 71 0.19 4.25 25.45
C LEU A 71 -0.27 2.89 25.97
N GLU A 72 -1.55 2.75 26.29
CA GLU A 72 -2.13 1.46 26.71
C GLU A 72 -2.15 0.46 25.53
N ALA A 73 -2.45 0.95 24.32
CA ALA A 73 -2.48 0.11 23.15
C ALA A 73 -1.10 -0.46 22.82
N ILE A 74 -0.06 0.37 22.82
CA ILE A 74 1.31 -0.02 22.42
C ILE A 74 2.11 -0.72 23.53
N LYS A 75 1.68 -0.62 24.79
CA LYS A 75 2.37 -1.27 25.91
C LYS A 75 2.58 -2.76 25.63
N ASP A 76 3.83 -3.22 25.76
CA ASP A 76 4.25 -4.61 25.51
C ASP A 76 3.94 -5.12 24.09
N ALA A 77 3.83 -4.23 23.11
CA ALA A 77 3.59 -4.62 21.73
C ALA A 77 4.87 -5.06 21.03
N LYS A 78 4.81 -6.22 20.34
CA LYS A 78 5.86 -6.71 19.45
C LYS A 78 5.81 -6.04 18.08
N TYR A 79 4.59 -5.73 17.61
CA TYR A 79 4.34 -5.06 16.36
C TYR A 79 3.41 -3.89 16.54
N VAL A 80 3.75 -2.75 15.95
CA VAL A 80 2.89 -1.56 15.91
C VAL A 80 2.61 -1.22 14.45
N ILE A 81 1.34 -1.14 14.08
CA ILE A 81 0.90 -0.79 12.72
C ILE A 81 0.36 0.64 12.75
N ASN A 82 0.95 1.53 11.95
CA ASN A 82 0.50 2.90 11.80
C ASN A 82 -0.42 3.05 10.57
N LEU A 83 -1.67 3.46 10.80
CA LEU A 83 -2.70 3.71 9.79
C LEU A 83 -3.23 5.14 9.82
N THR A 84 -2.53 6.06 10.47
CA THR A 84 -3.03 7.42 10.71
C THR A 84 -3.01 8.28 9.45
N ARG A 85 -4.00 9.17 9.32
CA ARG A 85 -3.99 10.28 8.37
C ARG A 85 -3.97 11.59 9.15
N ILE A 86 -2.79 12.19 9.29
CA ILE A 86 -2.61 13.43 10.07
C ILE A 86 -3.27 14.61 9.38
N GLY A 87 -4.18 15.28 10.10
CA GLY A 87 -5.01 16.38 9.59
C GLY A 87 -6.32 15.93 8.91
N GLY A 88 -6.55 14.61 8.79
CA GLY A 88 -7.80 14.06 8.26
C GLY A 88 -8.08 14.48 6.80
N LEU A 89 -9.35 14.44 6.41
CA LEU A 89 -9.79 14.81 5.07
C LEU A 89 -9.75 16.32 4.83
N GLU A 90 -9.86 17.13 5.86
CA GLU A 90 -9.83 18.59 5.75
C GLU A 90 -8.47 19.08 5.30
N ALA A 91 -7.39 18.62 5.97
CA ALA A 91 -6.03 18.95 5.54
C ALA A 91 -5.72 18.36 4.15
N PHE A 92 -6.19 17.16 3.86
CA PHE A 92 -6.02 16.54 2.54
C PHE A 92 -6.67 17.37 1.43
N LYS A 93 -7.86 17.93 1.67
CA LYS A 93 -8.50 18.85 0.73
C LYS A 93 -7.60 20.06 0.43
N LEU A 94 -7.02 20.67 1.46
CA LEU A 94 -6.09 21.80 1.29
C LEU A 94 -4.81 21.40 0.53
N ASP A 95 -4.29 20.20 0.77
CA ASP A 95 -3.12 19.65 0.05
C ASP A 95 -3.36 19.51 -1.46
N ILE A 96 -4.62 19.36 -1.88
CA ILE A 96 -5.03 19.33 -3.29
C ILE A 96 -5.36 20.73 -3.81
N GLU A 97 -6.19 21.48 -3.09
CA GLU A 97 -6.74 22.75 -3.58
C GLU A 97 -5.71 23.87 -3.65
N ILE A 98 -4.75 23.91 -2.72
CA ILE A 98 -3.72 24.95 -2.73
C ILE A 98 -2.82 24.84 -3.96
N PRO A 99 -2.19 23.69 -4.25
CA PRO A 99 -1.37 23.52 -5.46
C PRO A 99 -2.17 23.78 -6.75
N LEU A 100 -3.45 23.38 -6.77
CA LEU A 100 -4.29 23.59 -7.94
C LEU A 100 -4.48 25.08 -8.29
N LYS A 101 -4.49 25.99 -7.30
CA LYS A 101 -4.52 27.45 -7.52
C LYS A 101 -3.29 27.97 -8.30
N TYR A 102 -2.19 27.22 -8.24
CA TYR A 102 -0.94 27.52 -8.95
C TYR A 102 -0.77 26.68 -10.22
N GLY A 103 -1.84 26.02 -10.70
CA GLY A 103 -1.81 25.20 -11.90
C GLY A 103 -1.17 23.83 -11.73
N ILE A 104 -0.92 23.40 -10.48
CA ILE A 104 -0.38 22.08 -10.15
C ILE A 104 -1.56 21.16 -9.86
N ASP A 105 -1.96 20.38 -10.87
CA ASP A 105 -3.05 19.39 -10.75
C ASP A 105 -2.50 18.06 -10.24
N GLN A 106 -3.06 17.59 -9.13
CA GLN A 106 -2.70 16.33 -8.48
C GLN A 106 -3.88 15.35 -8.54
N CYS A 107 -3.60 14.10 -8.91
CA CYS A 107 -4.62 13.05 -8.95
C CYS A 107 -4.94 12.51 -7.56
N VAL A 108 -3.91 12.27 -6.78
CA VAL A 108 -3.99 11.70 -5.42
C VAL A 108 -3.46 12.68 -4.38
N GLY A 109 -2.30 13.30 -4.61
CA GLY A 109 -1.79 14.41 -3.82
C GLY A 109 -1.27 14.03 -2.42
N ASP A 110 -0.87 12.77 -2.19
CA ASP A 110 -0.54 12.32 -0.84
C ASP A 110 0.86 11.70 -0.66
N THR A 111 1.74 11.77 -1.67
CA THR A 111 3.02 11.07 -1.58
C THR A 111 4.21 11.95 -1.97
N ILE A 112 4.66 11.98 -3.24
CA ILE A 112 5.89 12.70 -3.68
C ILE A 112 5.57 13.91 -4.57
N CYS A 113 4.46 14.53 -4.34
CA CYS A 113 3.99 15.75 -5.00
C CYS A 113 3.89 16.90 -3.99
N ALA A 114 3.42 18.09 -4.41
CA ALA A 114 3.30 19.25 -3.54
C ALA A 114 2.45 18.95 -2.28
N GLY A 115 1.29 18.35 -2.46
CA GLY A 115 0.42 17.92 -1.34
C GLY A 115 1.08 16.87 -0.46
N GLY A 116 1.80 15.91 -1.06
CA GLY A 116 2.55 14.91 -0.32
C GLY A 116 3.65 15.49 0.56
N ILE A 117 4.34 16.54 0.10
CA ILE A 117 5.35 17.26 0.91
C ILE A 117 4.68 17.92 2.13
N MET A 118 3.57 18.63 1.93
CA MET A 118 2.81 19.26 3.02
C MET A 118 2.28 18.23 4.01
N TYR A 119 1.78 17.11 3.52
CA TYR A 119 1.33 16.00 4.35
C TYR A 119 2.49 15.37 5.14
N GLY A 120 3.66 15.19 4.52
CA GLY A 120 4.88 14.72 5.17
C GLY A 120 5.35 15.64 6.29
N GLN A 121 5.33 16.95 6.07
CA GLN A 121 5.69 17.94 7.10
C GLN A 121 4.78 17.85 8.32
N ARG A 122 3.50 17.54 8.15
CA ARG A 122 2.56 17.30 9.28
C ARG A 122 2.77 15.94 9.92
N GLY A 123 3.07 14.91 9.12
CA GLY A 123 3.15 13.52 9.60
C GLY A 123 4.45 13.17 10.30
N ILE A 124 5.59 13.75 9.86
CA ILE A 124 6.91 13.42 10.40
C ILE A 124 7.01 13.67 11.92
N PRO A 125 6.62 14.83 12.47
CA PRO A 125 6.66 15.04 13.92
C PRO A 125 5.84 14.01 14.69
N VAL A 126 4.68 13.63 14.16
CA VAL A 126 3.76 12.68 14.79
C VAL A 126 4.31 11.26 14.80
N ILE A 127 4.90 10.79 13.69
CA ILE A 127 5.50 9.45 13.68
C ILE A 127 6.74 9.36 14.57
N LEU A 128 7.50 10.43 14.69
CA LEU A 128 8.62 10.52 15.65
C LEU A 128 8.14 10.47 17.09
N ASP A 129 7.01 11.08 17.41
CA ASP A 129 6.35 10.98 18.71
C ASP A 129 5.89 9.52 18.97
N PHE A 130 5.33 8.83 17.96
CA PHE A 130 5.03 7.40 18.07
C PHE A 130 6.29 6.57 18.35
N CYS A 131 7.40 6.87 17.69
CA CYS A 131 8.66 6.18 17.92
C CYS A 131 9.15 6.39 19.37
N ASN A 132 9.00 7.58 19.95
CA ASN A 132 9.34 7.85 21.35
C ASN A 132 8.51 7.00 22.31
N ASP A 133 7.21 6.88 22.04
CA ASP A 133 6.34 6.04 22.86
C ASP A 133 6.66 4.56 22.71
N ILE A 134 6.93 4.08 21.49
CA ILE A 134 7.30 2.69 21.22
C ILE A 134 8.58 2.33 21.98
N LYS A 135 9.63 3.15 21.92
CA LYS A 135 10.88 2.93 22.66
C LYS A 135 10.66 2.81 24.18
N LYS A 136 9.66 3.51 24.70
CA LYS A 136 9.42 3.58 26.15
C LYS A 136 8.49 2.50 26.67
N TYR A 137 7.51 2.06 25.87
CA TYR A 137 6.40 1.25 26.34
C TYR A 137 6.24 -0.10 25.61
N ALA A 138 6.74 -0.26 24.40
CA ALA A 138 6.66 -1.50 23.65
C ALA A 138 7.83 -2.47 24.00
N GLU A 139 7.83 -3.65 23.40
CA GLU A 139 8.97 -4.56 23.49
C GLU A 139 10.25 -3.92 22.90
N SER A 140 11.42 -4.24 23.46
CA SER A 140 12.69 -3.62 23.06
C SER A 140 13.08 -3.84 21.58
N ASP A 141 12.56 -4.88 20.96
CA ASP A 141 12.74 -5.21 19.55
C ASP A 141 11.45 -5.04 18.74
N CYS A 142 10.55 -4.17 19.20
CA CYS A 142 9.31 -3.83 18.52
C CYS A 142 9.57 -3.35 17.09
N LEU A 143 8.78 -3.86 16.15
CA LEU A 143 8.78 -3.42 14.75
C LEU A 143 7.61 -2.48 14.49
N LEU A 144 7.91 -1.25 14.03
CA LEU A 144 6.91 -0.31 13.51
C LEU A 144 6.65 -0.59 12.03
N MET A 145 5.43 -0.93 11.70
CA MET A 145 4.95 -1.11 10.32
C MET A 145 4.17 0.13 9.89
N ASN A 146 4.78 0.98 9.07
CA ASN A 146 4.13 2.19 8.59
C ASN A 146 3.32 1.92 7.33
N TYR A 147 2.01 2.06 7.41
CA TYR A 147 1.08 1.95 6.28
C TYR A 147 0.50 3.31 5.87
N SER A 148 0.94 4.38 6.51
CA SER A 148 0.49 5.75 6.26
C SER A 148 1.34 6.45 5.21
N ASN A 149 0.71 7.32 4.41
CA ASN A 149 1.38 8.20 3.47
C ASN A 149 1.81 9.54 4.12
N PRO A 150 2.81 10.22 3.56
CA PRO A 150 3.74 9.79 2.50
C PRO A 150 4.66 8.68 3.00
N ASN A 151 4.43 7.47 2.55
CA ASN A 151 5.02 6.29 3.19
C ASN A 151 6.56 6.34 3.24
N ALA A 152 7.23 6.65 2.14
CA ALA A 152 8.69 6.72 2.09
C ALA A 152 9.24 7.79 3.06
N MET A 153 8.61 8.97 3.13
CA MET A 153 9.07 10.07 4.01
C MET A 153 8.90 9.70 5.48
N LEU A 154 7.73 9.15 5.86
CA LEU A 154 7.44 8.77 7.24
C LEU A 154 8.31 7.60 7.69
N THR A 155 8.44 6.57 6.85
CA THR A 155 9.27 5.40 7.15
C THR A 155 10.74 5.79 7.30
N TRP A 156 11.26 6.61 6.38
CA TRP A 156 12.64 7.10 6.46
C TRP A 156 12.89 7.97 7.69
N ALA A 157 11.95 8.85 8.02
CA ALA A 157 12.06 9.67 9.24
C ALA A 157 12.07 8.82 10.51
N ALA A 158 11.17 7.83 10.61
CA ALA A 158 11.11 6.91 11.74
C ALA A 158 12.39 6.07 11.87
N GLU A 159 12.90 5.51 10.78
CA GLU A 159 14.12 4.71 10.77
C GLU A 159 15.35 5.54 11.13
N LYS A 160 15.51 6.72 10.51
CA LYS A 160 16.72 7.54 10.68
C LYS A 160 16.75 8.33 12.00
N TYR A 161 15.61 8.82 12.45
CA TYR A 161 15.52 9.73 13.60
C TYR A 161 14.70 9.19 14.76
N GLY A 162 13.81 8.23 14.50
CA GLY A 162 12.94 7.64 15.53
C GLY A 162 13.64 6.64 16.44
N GLY A 163 14.69 5.98 15.96
CA GLY A 163 15.40 4.94 16.73
C GLY A 163 14.56 3.69 17.01
N VAL A 164 13.59 3.38 16.12
CA VAL A 164 12.74 2.19 16.16
C VAL A 164 12.88 1.47 14.83
N LYS A 165 13.09 0.16 14.84
CA LYS A 165 13.02 -0.64 13.62
C LYS A 165 11.71 -0.35 12.88
N THR A 166 11.80 0.11 11.63
CA THR A 166 10.61 0.54 10.88
C THR A 166 10.63 -0.03 9.47
N ILE A 167 9.49 -0.53 9.02
CA ILE A 167 9.27 -0.89 7.61
C ILE A 167 8.05 -0.15 7.06
N GLY A 168 8.13 0.26 5.79
CA GLY A 168 6.98 0.81 5.05
C GLY A 168 6.23 -0.29 4.32
N LEU A 169 4.91 -0.26 4.37
CA LEU A 169 4.04 -1.22 3.70
C LEU A 169 3.12 -0.52 2.69
N CYS A 170 2.94 -1.13 1.54
CA CYS A 170 1.99 -0.71 0.52
C CYS A 170 1.51 -1.91 -0.30
N HIS A 171 0.30 -1.84 -0.83
CA HIS A 171 -0.31 -2.88 -1.66
C HIS A 171 -0.12 -2.67 -3.18
N GLY A 172 0.48 -1.55 -3.61
CA GLY A 172 0.67 -1.23 -5.04
C GLY A 172 1.44 -2.30 -5.80
N VAL A 173 2.51 -2.84 -5.22
CA VAL A 173 3.29 -3.94 -5.80
C VAL A 173 2.41 -5.17 -6.08
N GLN A 174 1.51 -5.54 -5.16
CA GLN A 174 0.66 -6.73 -5.32
C GLN A 174 -0.31 -6.58 -6.50
N GLY A 175 -0.91 -5.39 -6.66
CA GLY A 175 -1.83 -5.12 -7.77
C GLY A 175 -1.15 -5.19 -9.14
N GLY A 176 0.01 -4.57 -9.29
CA GLY A 176 0.79 -4.64 -10.52
C GLY A 176 1.34 -6.04 -10.80
N HIS A 177 1.72 -6.78 -9.77
CA HIS A 177 2.16 -8.18 -9.89
C HIS A 177 1.04 -9.08 -10.45
N TRP A 178 -0.19 -8.89 -9.96
CA TRP A 178 -1.34 -9.59 -10.54
C TRP A 178 -1.55 -9.24 -12.01
N GLN A 179 -1.44 -7.97 -12.40
CA GLN A 179 -1.54 -7.57 -13.81
C GLN A 179 -0.44 -8.21 -14.67
N ILE A 180 0.79 -8.28 -14.17
CA ILE A 180 1.92 -8.94 -14.83
C ILE A 180 1.61 -10.42 -15.06
N ALA A 181 1.06 -11.13 -14.08
CA ALA A 181 0.66 -12.54 -14.25
C ALA A 181 -0.38 -12.70 -15.38
N GLN A 182 -1.38 -11.81 -15.45
CA GLN A 182 -2.38 -11.82 -16.53
C GLN A 182 -1.76 -11.53 -17.92
N VAL A 183 -0.78 -10.64 -17.95
CA VAL A 183 -0.04 -10.33 -19.20
C VAL A 183 0.81 -11.52 -19.64
N ILE A 184 1.50 -12.19 -18.73
CA ILE A 184 2.26 -13.41 -19.03
C ILE A 184 1.33 -14.52 -19.51
N GLU A 185 0.18 -14.71 -18.84
CA GLU A 185 -0.84 -15.67 -19.27
C GLU A 185 -1.28 -15.44 -20.72
N LEU A 186 -1.56 -14.18 -21.07
CA LEU A 186 -1.91 -13.80 -22.44
C LEU A 186 -0.80 -14.18 -23.43
N LEU A 187 0.44 -13.82 -23.13
CA LEU A 187 1.57 -14.02 -24.04
C LEU A 187 1.93 -15.50 -24.22
N VAL A 188 1.95 -16.28 -23.13
CA VAL A 188 2.27 -17.72 -23.16
C VAL A 188 1.26 -18.47 -24.03
N ASN A 189 -0.02 -18.21 -23.87
CA ASN A 189 -1.08 -18.88 -24.63
C ASN A 189 -1.08 -18.42 -26.09
N ARG A 190 -0.91 -17.12 -26.34
CA ARG A 190 -0.81 -16.58 -27.70
C ARG A 190 0.37 -17.20 -28.49
N ASP A 191 1.55 -17.26 -27.87
CA ASP A 191 2.76 -17.80 -28.53
C ASP A 191 2.63 -19.29 -28.89
N ARG A 192 1.72 -20.00 -28.21
CA ARG A 192 1.37 -21.40 -28.47
C ARG A 192 0.13 -21.56 -29.34
N GLY A 193 -0.52 -20.48 -29.76
CA GLY A 193 -1.77 -20.52 -30.54
C GLY A 193 -2.97 -21.06 -29.76
N ILE A 194 -2.89 -21.06 -28.40
CA ILE A 194 -3.93 -21.59 -27.51
C ILE A 194 -4.94 -20.48 -27.19
N LYS A 195 -6.23 -20.78 -27.26
CA LYS A 195 -7.31 -19.84 -26.94
C LYS A 195 -7.92 -20.14 -25.58
N LYS A 196 -8.47 -19.10 -24.95
CA LYS A 196 -9.18 -19.27 -23.67
C LYS A 196 -10.38 -20.22 -23.84
N GLY A 197 -10.42 -21.27 -23.02
CA GLY A 197 -11.40 -22.35 -23.11
C GLY A 197 -10.85 -23.65 -23.72
N ASP A 198 -9.67 -23.60 -24.32
CA ASP A 198 -9.00 -24.82 -24.80
C ASP A 198 -8.53 -25.66 -23.60
N LYS A 199 -8.55 -27.00 -23.75
CA LYS A 199 -8.11 -27.93 -22.69
C LYS A 199 -6.67 -27.72 -22.22
N ASN A 200 -5.82 -27.20 -23.09
CA ASN A 200 -4.41 -26.95 -22.84
C ASN A 200 -4.13 -25.50 -22.47
N TYR A 201 -5.16 -24.72 -22.12
CA TYR A 201 -4.99 -23.34 -21.70
C TYR A 201 -4.16 -23.24 -20.43
N ILE A 202 -3.14 -22.40 -20.42
CA ILE A 202 -2.22 -22.22 -19.30
C ILE A 202 -2.71 -21.04 -18.47
N TYR A 203 -3.10 -21.32 -17.24
CA TYR A 203 -3.38 -20.29 -16.23
C TYR A 203 -2.09 -19.92 -15.49
N VAL A 204 -1.78 -18.63 -15.40
CA VAL A 204 -0.60 -18.14 -14.70
C VAL A 204 -1.02 -17.57 -13.35
N ASN A 205 -0.63 -18.26 -12.29
CA ASN A 205 -0.88 -17.77 -10.93
C ASN A 205 0.17 -16.71 -10.58
N GLN A 206 -0.27 -15.63 -9.93
CA GLN A 206 0.63 -14.59 -9.44
C GLN A 206 1.78 -15.15 -8.57
N LYS A 207 1.53 -16.19 -7.80
CA LYS A 207 2.53 -16.84 -6.92
C LYS A 207 3.67 -17.51 -7.69
N ASP A 208 3.44 -17.87 -8.95
CA ASP A 208 4.43 -18.54 -9.82
C ASP A 208 5.30 -17.53 -10.59
N VAL A 209 4.99 -16.24 -10.46
CA VAL A 209 5.74 -15.15 -11.09
C VAL A 209 6.64 -14.50 -10.04
N HIS A 210 7.96 -14.62 -10.22
CA HIS A 210 8.93 -13.97 -9.35
C HIS A 210 9.23 -12.56 -9.85
N ILE A 211 9.18 -11.59 -8.96
CA ILE A 211 9.42 -10.18 -9.26
C ILE A 211 10.53 -9.60 -8.38
N ILE A 212 11.33 -8.71 -8.96
CA ILE A 212 12.20 -7.81 -8.20
C ILE A 212 11.77 -6.39 -8.50
N CYS A 213 11.53 -5.61 -7.45
CA CYS A 213 11.15 -4.23 -7.53
C CYS A 213 12.24 -3.32 -6.96
N ALA A 214 12.43 -2.14 -7.57
CA ALA A 214 13.35 -1.12 -7.08
C ALA A 214 12.74 0.28 -7.21
N GLY A 215 12.98 1.13 -6.22
CA GLY A 215 12.46 2.49 -6.14
C GLY A 215 11.98 2.83 -4.74
N ILE A 216 11.22 3.92 -4.63
CA ILE A 216 10.58 4.34 -3.39
C ILE A 216 9.08 4.13 -3.48
N ASN A 217 8.38 4.17 -2.34
CA ASN A 217 6.92 4.01 -2.32
C ASN A 217 6.23 4.97 -3.29
N HIS A 218 5.29 4.42 -4.05
CA HIS A 218 4.54 4.96 -5.15
C HIS A 218 5.36 5.38 -6.38
N GLN A 219 6.69 5.21 -6.36
CA GLN A 219 7.54 5.32 -7.55
C GLN A 219 8.56 4.20 -7.57
N THR A 220 8.06 2.99 -7.72
CA THR A 220 8.81 1.72 -7.78
C THR A 220 8.57 1.06 -9.13
N TRP A 221 9.55 0.28 -9.57
CA TRP A 221 9.58 -0.34 -10.89
C TRP A 221 9.80 -1.83 -10.78
N TYR A 222 9.13 -2.64 -11.61
CA TYR A 222 9.43 -4.07 -11.78
C TYR A 222 10.65 -4.21 -12.67
N ILE A 223 11.83 -4.33 -12.04
CA ILE A 223 13.11 -4.39 -12.77
C ILE A 223 13.46 -5.79 -13.24
N ARG A 224 12.84 -6.81 -12.68
CA ARG A 224 13.00 -8.20 -13.11
C ARG A 224 11.71 -8.99 -12.87
N ILE A 225 11.27 -9.71 -13.89
CA ILE A 225 10.05 -10.51 -13.91
C ILE A 225 10.41 -11.89 -14.46
N ILE A 226 10.29 -12.93 -13.64
CA ILE A 226 10.66 -14.30 -14.00
C ILE A 226 9.42 -15.18 -13.89
N TYR A 227 9.15 -15.96 -14.93
CA TYR A 227 8.13 -17.01 -14.94
C TYR A 227 8.66 -18.20 -15.72
N ASP A 228 8.49 -19.42 -15.23
CA ASP A 228 8.97 -20.66 -15.82
C ASP A 228 10.48 -20.60 -16.20
N GLY A 229 11.30 -20.06 -15.29
CA GLY A 229 12.75 -19.88 -15.48
C GLY A 229 13.18 -18.83 -16.50
N LYS A 230 12.24 -18.16 -17.18
CA LYS A 230 12.49 -17.16 -18.22
C LYS A 230 12.29 -15.75 -17.72
N ASN A 231 13.08 -14.80 -18.25
CA ASN A 231 12.91 -13.38 -17.98
C ASN A 231 11.87 -12.80 -18.98
N TRP A 232 10.83 -12.21 -18.43
CA TRP A 232 9.71 -11.61 -19.18
C TRP A 232 9.72 -10.08 -19.18
N THR A 233 10.67 -9.46 -18.51
CA THR A 233 10.71 -8.00 -18.31
C THR A 233 10.59 -7.23 -19.61
N GLU A 234 11.34 -7.61 -20.65
CA GLU A 234 11.33 -6.94 -21.94
C GLU A 234 10.04 -7.15 -22.75
N ARG A 235 9.31 -8.22 -22.44
CA ARG A 235 8.05 -8.53 -23.13
C ARG A 235 6.82 -7.86 -22.51
N MET A 236 6.99 -7.14 -21.42
CA MET A 236 5.86 -6.51 -20.72
C MET A 236 5.17 -5.47 -21.60
N LEU A 237 5.92 -4.66 -22.36
CA LEU A 237 5.31 -3.65 -23.24
C LEU A 237 4.39 -4.31 -24.27
N GLU A 238 4.87 -5.32 -24.97
CA GLU A 238 4.09 -6.11 -25.94
C GLU A 238 2.80 -6.64 -25.31
N GLY A 239 2.93 -7.25 -24.12
CA GLY A 239 1.80 -7.87 -23.46
C GLY A 239 0.75 -6.88 -22.95
N PHE A 240 1.17 -5.76 -22.35
CA PHE A 240 0.25 -4.73 -21.89
C PHE A 240 -0.48 -4.03 -23.05
N GLU A 241 0.18 -3.81 -24.20
CA GLU A 241 -0.44 -3.24 -25.40
C GLU A 241 -1.44 -4.19 -26.04
N LEU A 242 -1.21 -5.48 -25.98
CA LEU A 242 -2.12 -6.50 -26.51
C LEU A 242 -3.28 -6.81 -25.56
N HIS A 243 -3.12 -6.59 -24.26
CA HIS A 243 -4.13 -6.98 -23.27
C HIS A 243 -5.43 -6.16 -23.44
N PRO A 244 -6.61 -6.81 -23.63
CA PRO A 244 -7.85 -6.14 -24.04
C PRO A 244 -8.34 -5.08 -23.04
N ILE A 245 -8.04 -5.25 -21.76
CA ILE A 245 -8.42 -4.33 -20.69
C ILE A 245 -7.28 -3.35 -20.41
N PHE A 246 -6.07 -3.84 -20.11
CA PHE A 246 -4.98 -3.00 -19.61
C PHE A 246 -4.50 -1.97 -20.62
N ARG A 247 -4.55 -2.26 -21.94
CA ARG A 247 -4.26 -1.24 -22.97
C ARG A 247 -5.14 0.01 -22.88
N LYS A 248 -6.32 -0.10 -22.25
CA LYS A 248 -7.28 1.01 -22.08
C LYS A 248 -7.19 1.64 -20.72
N THR A 249 -6.92 0.84 -19.67
CA THR A 249 -6.93 1.28 -18.28
C THR A 249 -5.56 1.75 -17.78
N GLU A 250 -4.46 1.24 -18.34
CA GLU A 250 -3.09 1.48 -17.89
C GLU A 250 -2.29 2.41 -18.81
N LYS A 251 -2.94 3.41 -19.39
CA LYS A 251 -2.36 4.26 -20.46
C LYS A 251 -1.06 4.97 -20.01
N VAL A 252 -1.04 5.58 -18.83
CA VAL A 252 0.14 6.28 -18.29
C VAL A 252 1.26 5.28 -18.03
N ARG A 253 0.94 4.16 -17.39
CA ARG A 253 1.92 3.11 -17.07
C ARG A 253 2.52 2.49 -18.32
N ILE A 254 1.73 2.27 -19.38
CA ILE A 254 2.20 1.76 -20.67
C ILE A 254 3.08 2.80 -21.39
N ASP A 255 2.71 4.08 -21.37
CA ASP A 255 3.54 5.13 -21.97
C ASP A 255 4.89 5.27 -21.27
N ILE A 256 4.90 5.20 -19.94
CA ILE A 256 6.13 5.18 -19.14
C ILE A 256 6.95 3.90 -19.40
N LEU A 257 6.30 2.73 -19.46
CA LEU A 257 6.97 1.48 -19.79
C LEU A 257 7.69 1.56 -21.15
N ARG A 258 7.03 2.16 -22.15
CA ARG A 258 7.63 2.38 -23.48
C ARG A 258 8.85 3.31 -23.43
N ARG A 259 8.85 4.32 -22.54
CA ARG A 259 9.93 5.30 -22.42
C ARG A 259 11.10 4.81 -21.58
N PHE A 260 10.82 4.11 -20.49
CA PHE A 260 11.83 3.73 -19.49
C PHE A 260 12.17 2.24 -19.49
N GLY A 261 11.41 1.41 -20.21
CA GLY A 261 11.66 -0.03 -20.31
C GLY A 261 11.15 -0.85 -19.10
N TYR A 262 10.60 -0.21 -18.07
CA TYR A 262 10.15 -0.89 -16.85
C TYR A 262 8.71 -0.52 -16.50
N TYR A 263 7.93 -1.51 -16.05
CA TYR A 263 6.57 -1.30 -15.61
C TYR A 263 6.54 -0.74 -14.19
N SER A 264 5.73 0.30 -13.96
CA SER A 264 5.58 0.91 -12.63
C SER A 264 4.66 0.09 -11.74
N THR A 265 4.93 0.07 -10.44
CA THR A 265 4.08 -0.61 -9.46
C THR A 265 2.77 0.13 -9.19
N GLU A 266 2.77 1.46 -9.41
CA GLU A 266 1.64 2.32 -9.03
C GLU A 266 0.65 2.60 -10.14
N SER A 267 -0.54 3.03 -9.72
CA SER A 267 -1.64 3.37 -10.62
C SER A 267 -1.31 4.51 -11.59
N ASN A 268 -2.09 4.62 -12.67
CA ASN A 268 -1.99 5.75 -13.58
C ASN A 268 -2.12 7.10 -12.88
N GLY A 269 -2.99 7.18 -11.86
CA GLY A 269 -3.22 8.39 -11.10
C GLY A 269 -1.95 8.89 -10.42
N HIS A 270 -1.36 8.07 -9.57
CA HIS A 270 -0.10 8.39 -8.89
C HIS A 270 1.01 8.72 -9.90
N LEU A 271 1.25 7.83 -10.85
CA LEU A 271 2.33 8.03 -11.82
C LEU A 271 2.15 9.30 -12.65
N SER A 272 0.90 9.67 -12.97
CA SER A 272 0.60 10.86 -13.76
C SER A 272 0.91 12.17 -13.04
N GLU A 273 0.87 12.20 -11.72
CA GLU A 273 1.19 13.41 -10.94
C GLU A 273 2.68 13.54 -10.62
N TYR A 274 3.43 12.43 -10.63
CA TYR A 274 4.87 12.45 -10.36
C TYR A 274 5.70 12.80 -11.59
N VAL A 275 5.13 12.64 -12.77
CA VAL A 275 5.83 12.91 -14.03
C VAL A 275 5.23 14.13 -14.71
N ALA A 276 6.04 15.18 -14.84
CA ALA A 276 5.61 16.52 -15.17
C ALA A 276 4.89 16.71 -16.52
N TRP A 277 4.83 15.72 -17.40
CA TRP A 277 4.23 15.89 -18.72
C TRP A 277 2.78 15.38 -18.87
N TYR A 278 2.18 14.74 -17.84
CA TYR A 278 0.84 14.15 -17.98
C TYR A 278 -0.33 15.04 -17.56
N ARG A 279 -0.14 15.96 -16.62
CA ARG A 279 -1.23 16.72 -15.99
C ARG A 279 -1.10 18.23 -16.12
N LYS A 280 -0.46 18.73 -17.18
CA LYS A 280 -0.25 20.17 -17.36
C LYS A 280 -1.45 20.93 -17.91
N ARG A 281 -2.35 20.25 -18.63
CA ARG A 281 -3.48 20.86 -19.33
C ARG A 281 -4.72 19.99 -19.24
N PRO A 282 -5.95 20.56 -19.19
CA PRO A 282 -7.19 19.80 -19.10
C PRO A 282 -7.35 18.71 -20.18
N ARG A 283 -6.91 19.00 -21.42
CA ARG A 283 -6.94 18.02 -22.52
C ARG A 283 -6.05 16.80 -22.29
N GLU A 284 -4.94 17.00 -21.60
CA GLU A 284 -3.99 15.91 -21.27
C GLU A 284 -4.57 15.00 -20.19
N ILE A 285 -5.26 15.58 -19.20
CA ILE A 285 -5.95 14.82 -18.15
C ILE A 285 -7.01 13.91 -18.77
N LYS A 286 -7.77 14.41 -19.76
CA LYS A 286 -8.77 13.61 -20.48
C LYS A 286 -8.17 12.52 -21.37
N LYS A 287 -6.96 12.72 -21.88
CA LYS A 287 -6.25 11.75 -22.70
C LYS A 287 -5.76 10.56 -21.90
N TRP A 288 -5.23 10.81 -20.73
CA TRP A 288 -4.55 9.83 -19.89
C TRP A 288 -5.44 9.35 -18.73
#